data_347541ce34c6529469c8b619f6a5a29c
#
_entry.id   347541ce34c6529469c8b619f6a5a29c
#
_cell.length_a   1.000
_cell.length_b   1.000
_cell.length_c   1.000
_cell.angle_alpha   90.00
_cell.angle_beta   90.00
_cell.angle_gamma   90.00
#
_symmetry.space_group_name_H-M   'P 1'
#
loop_
_entity.id
_entity.type
_entity.pdbx_description
1 polymer ?
#
loop_
_entity_poly.entity_id
_entity_poly.type
_entity_poly.pdbx_seq_one_letter_code
_entity_poly.pdbx_strand_id
1 'polypeptide(L)'
;SGALCTIPAVFVENADGVVIANEMANGPVVAFMGTRYFANNLTINPADVIRPKAASTPAAYAQDNSEYDVQVGSWVVNGGTDSTNAILNAKITFGGTTLYDVPSAPTPLPPGDSAYFALPTFSQASYSPGMYNITYSVDTTGDEFLADNEISQDFHISPTKFSNVPLDSNENMVLTPYYRPSGATGSVTMCAAFQDPNASRMAAMGMSFAAVV
;
A
#
# COMPACT_ATOMS: atom_id res chain seq x y z
N SER A 1 6.58 24.58 10.93
CA SER A 1 7.06 25.58 11.94
C SER A 1 8.30 25.13 12.72
N GLY A 2 9.09 24.19 12.20
CA GLY A 2 10.33 23.74 12.85
C GLY A 2 11.54 24.67 12.71
N ALA A 3 11.43 25.75 11.94
CA ALA A 3 12.56 26.65 11.63
C ALA A 3 13.14 27.40 12.85
N LEU A 4 12.42 27.45 13.97
CA LEU A 4 12.86 28.07 15.21
C LEU A 4 13.21 27.07 16.30
N CYS A 5 13.14 25.75 16.01
CA CYS A 5 13.43 24.71 16.97
C CYS A 5 14.94 24.45 16.97
N THR A 6 15.60 24.71 18.09
CA THR A 6 17.04 24.48 18.28
C THR A 6 17.36 23.09 18.88
N ILE A 7 16.33 22.31 19.18
CA ILE A 7 16.42 20.93 19.67
C ILE A 7 15.84 19.97 18.64
N PRO A 8 16.29 18.72 18.58
CA PRO A 8 15.67 17.72 17.75
C PRO A 8 14.16 17.61 18.06
N ALA A 9 13.35 17.60 17.02
CA ALA A 9 11.90 17.44 17.14
C ALA A 9 11.42 16.32 16.22
N VAL A 10 10.55 15.48 16.74
CA VAL A 10 9.92 14.37 16.00
C VAL A 10 8.41 14.55 16.06
N PHE A 11 7.74 14.31 14.95
CA PHE A 11 6.28 14.22 14.91
C PHE A 11 5.90 12.76 15.06
N VAL A 12 4.96 12.48 15.94
CA VAL A 12 4.35 11.16 16.14
C VAL A 12 2.89 11.22 15.70
N GLU A 13 2.31 10.10 15.32
CA GLU A 13 0.89 10.02 15.05
C GLU A 13 0.06 10.38 16.29
N ASN A 14 -1.16 10.87 16.04
CA ASN A 14 -2.03 11.29 17.15
C ASN A 14 -2.33 10.14 18.11
N ALA A 15 -2.49 8.92 17.59
CA ALA A 15 -2.72 7.71 18.41
C ALA A 15 -1.55 7.45 19.36
N ASP A 16 -0.32 7.49 18.85
CA ASP A 16 0.90 7.30 19.65
C ASP A 16 1.11 8.44 20.64
N GLY A 17 0.80 9.67 20.22
CA GLY A 17 0.84 10.83 21.11
C GLY A 17 -0.11 10.71 22.30
N VAL A 18 -1.30 10.13 22.10
CA VAL A 18 -2.26 9.85 23.19
C VAL A 18 -1.73 8.79 24.15
N VAL A 19 -1.09 7.73 23.64
CA VAL A 19 -0.46 6.70 24.48
C VAL A 19 0.62 7.31 25.36
N ILE A 20 1.54 8.12 24.77
CA ILE A 20 2.58 8.81 25.50
C ILE A 20 2.00 9.74 26.57
N ALA A 21 0.98 10.52 26.22
CA ALA A 21 0.33 11.45 27.17
C ALA A 21 -0.34 10.71 28.35
N ASN A 22 -0.97 9.56 28.09
CA ASN A 22 -1.56 8.75 29.14
C ASN A 22 -0.50 8.14 30.07
N GLU A 23 0.62 7.68 29.53
CA GLU A 23 1.71 7.15 30.35
C GLU A 23 2.39 8.24 31.21
N MET A 24 2.46 9.48 30.72
CA MET A 24 2.97 10.61 31.51
C MET A 24 2.11 10.91 32.77
N ALA A 25 0.86 10.51 32.78
CA ALA A 25 0.02 10.61 34.00
C ALA A 25 0.40 9.59 35.07
N ASN A 26 1.05 8.49 34.69
CA ASN A 26 1.49 7.41 35.57
C ASN A 26 2.93 7.59 36.10
N GLY A 27 3.70 8.49 35.49
CA GLY A 27 5.08 8.76 35.88
C GLY A 27 5.92 9.38 34.75
N PRO A 28 7.23 9.59 35.00
CA PRO A 28 8.11 10.14 33.97
C PRO A 28 8.27 9.17 32.82
N VAL A 29 7.99 9.66 31.61
CA VAL A 29 8.22 8.93 30.35
C VAL A 29 9.59 9.32 29.80
N VAL A 30 10.45 8.35 29.55
CA VAL A 30 11.75 8.55 28.92
C VAL A 30 11.63 8.19 27.44
N ALA A 31 11.80 9.19 26.57
CA ALA A 31 11.88 8.98 25.14
C ALA A 31 13.34 9.02 24.66
N PHE A 32 13.75 8.04 23.89
CA PHE A 32 15.03 8.04 23.19
C PHE A 32 14.82 8.45 21.74
N MET A 33 15.52 9.48 21.31
CA MET A 33 15.60 9.90 19.93
C MET A 33 17.03 9.71 19.44
N GLY A 34 17.21 8.79 18.52
CA GLY A 34 18.53 8.51 17.95
C GLY A 34 18.42 7.74 16.64
N THR A 35 19.50 7.66 15.91
CA THR A 35 19.59 6.79 14.74
C THR A 35 19.68 5.35 15.24
N ARG A 36 18.79 4.49 14.76
CA ARG A 36 18.85 3.07 15.01
C ARG A 36 19.60 2.43 13.84
N TYR A 37 20.71 1.78 14.13
CA TYR A 37 21.46 1.02 13.16
C TYR A 37 21.13 -0.45 13.34
N PHE A 38 20.65 -1.09 12.27
CA PHE A 38 20.48 -2.53 12.20
C PHE A 38 21.61 -3.12 11.37
N ALA A 39 22.09 -4.30 11.73
CA ALA A 39 23.01 -5.04 10.87
C ALA A 39 22.25 -5.56 9.66
N ASN A 40 21.10 -6.17 9.89
CA ASN A 40 20.21 -6.69 8.86
C ASN A 40 18.85 -6.02 8.96
N ASN A 41 18.43 -5.34 7.91
CA ASN A 41 17.11 -4.74 7.80
C ASN A 41 16.71 -4.60 6.32
N LEU A 42 15.76 -5.38 5.87
CA LEU A 42 15.11 -5.25 4.57
C LEU A 42 13.78 -4.54 4.73
N THR A 43 13.55 -3.53 3.94
CA THR A 43 12.36 -2.67 4.04
C THR A 43 11.59 -2.65 2.73
N ILE A 44 10.27 -2.70 2.81
CA ILE A 44 9.35 -2.32 1.73
C ILE A 44 8.47 -1.16 2.19
N ASN A 45 8.17 -0.23 1.28
CA ASN A 45 7.34 0.92 1.61
C ASN A 45 6.00 0.87 0.86
N PRO A 46 4.91 1.40 1.43
CA PRO A 46 3.61 1.45 0.77
C PRO A 46 3.60 2.18 -0.58
N ALA A 47 4.55 3.09 -0.81
CA ALA A 47 4.69 3.81 -2.07
C ALA A 47 5.40 2.99 -3.17
N ASP A 48 6.10 1.94 -2.80
CA ASP A 48 7.01 1.19 -3.66
C ASP A 48 6.39 -0.13 -4.17
N VAL A 49 5.28 -0.56 -3.58
CA VAL A 49 4.56 -1.77 -4.02
C VAL A 49 3.68 -1.46 -5.23
N ILE A 50 3.65 -2.37 -6.21
CA ILE A 50 2.71 -2.27 -7.32
C ILE A 50 1.30 -2.52 -6.78
N ARG A 51 0.39 -1.66 -7.21
CA ARG A 51 -1.04 -1.74 -6.92
C ARG A 51 -1.83 -2.04 -8.19
N PRO A 52 -2.99 -2.69 -8.08
CA PRO A 52 -3.92 -2.78 -9.20
C PRO A 52 -4.25 -1.40 -9.78
N LYS A 53 -4.53 -1.35 -11.09
CA LYS A 53 -4.81 -0.09 -11.83
C LYS A 53 -5.97 0.72 -11.24
N ALA A 54 -6.89 0.05 -10.58
CA ALA A 54 -8.01 0.64 -9.85
C ALA A 54 -8.22 -0.11 -8.55
N ALA A 55 -8.68 0.58 -7.51
CA ALA A 55 -9.02 -0.03 -6.24
C ALA A 55 -10.27 -0.93 -6.34
N SER A 56 -11.16 -0.62 -7.30
CA SER A 56 -12.27 -1.49 -7.67
C SER A 56 -12.49 -1.48 -9.18
N THR A 57 -12.67 -2.67 -9.75
CA THR A 57 -12.96 -2.88 -11.17
C THR A 57 -14.27 -3.67 -11.30
N PRO A 58 -15.23 -3.23 -12.15
CA PRO A 58 -16.45 -3.99 -12.42
C PRO A 58 -16.14 -5.37 -13.01
N ALA A 59 -16.87 -6.40 -12.56
CA ALA A 59 -16.74 -7.76 -13.08
C ALA A 59 -16.96 -7.86 -14.59
N ALA A 60 -17.75 -6.92 -15.17
CA ALA A 60 -17.93 -6.83 -16.60
C ALA A 60 -16.64 -6.49 -17.38
N TYR A 61 -15.62 -5.98 -16.70
CA TYR A 61 -14.29 -5.63 -17.25
C TYR A 61 -13.18 -6.56 -16.75
N ALA A 62 -13.55 -7.60 -16.02
CA ALA A 62 -12.62 -8.58 -15.44
C ALA A 62 -13.20 -9.99 -15.60
N GLN A 63 -13.57 -10.37 -16.82
CA GLN A 63 -14.21 -11.65 -17.06
C GLN A 63 -13.20 -12.79 -17.10
N ASP A 64 -12.00 -12.52 -17.64
CA ASP A 64 -10.94 -13.52 -17.76
C ASP A 64 -9.53 -12.88 -17.74
N ASN A 65 -8.52 -13.70 -17.94
CA ASN A 65 -7.12 -13.31 -17.95
C ASN A 65 -6.67 -12.48 -19.18
N SER A 66 -7.50 -12.33 -20.19
CA SER A 66 -7.22 -11.43 -21.32
C SER A 66 -7.69 -10.01 -21.05
N GLU A 67 -8.59 -9.83 -20.09
CA GLU A 67 -9.22 -8.56 -19.77
C GLU A 67 -8.65 -7.92 -18.51
N TYR A 68 -8.33 -8.75 -17.51
CA TYR A 68 -7.86 -8.28 -16.22
C TYR A 68 -6.66 -9.08 -15.73
N ASP A 69 -5.65 -8.36 -15.34
CA ASP A 69 -4.45 -8.87 -14.71
C ASP A 69 -3.97 -7.91 -13.61
N VAL A 70 -3.21 -8.43 -12.68
CA VAL A 70 -2.56 -7.64 -11.64
C VAL A 70 -1.05 -7.83 -11.77
N GLN A 71 -0.35 -6.77 -12.12
CA GLN A 71 1.10 -6.76 -12.04
C GLN A 71 1.52 -6.79 -10.59
N VAL A 72 2.55 -7.59 -10.29
CA VAL A 72 2.99 -7.85 -8.92
C VAL A 72 4.48 -7.53 -8.82
N GLY A 73 4.85 -6.76 -7.81
CA GLY A 73 6.24 -6.38 -7.58
C GLY A 73 6.39 -5.24 -6.58
N SER A 74 7.63 -5.03 -6.15
CA SER A 74 8.00 -3.94 -5.24
C SER A 74 9.47 -3.60 -5.36
N TRP A 75 9.84 -2.41 -4.95
CA TRP A 75 11.19 -2.11 -4.52
C TRP A 75 11.42 -2.67 -3.13
N VAL A 76 12.61 -3.21 -2.91
CA VAL A 76 13.12 -3.61 -1.61
C VAL A 76 14.38 -2.83 -1.34
N VAL A 77 14.52 -2.28 -0.14
CA VAL A 77 15.66 -1.49 0.29
C VAL A 77 16.39 -2.23 1.40
N ASN A 78 17.71 -2.28 1.34
CA ASN A 78 18.53 -2.73 2.47
C ASN A 78 18.87 -1.52 3.35
N GLY A 79 18.12 -1.35 4.44
CA GLY A 79 18.34 -0.35 5.48
C GLY A 79 19.39 -0.76 6.53
N GLY A 80 19.92 -1.98 6.43
CA GLY A 80 20.95 -2.51 7.31
C GLY A 80 22.36 -2.04 6.96
N THR A 81 23.32 -2.39 7.82
CA THR A 81 24.76 -2.11 7.60
C THR A 81 25.50 -3.27 6.92
N ASP A 82 24.88 -4.42 6.84
CA ASP A 82 25.45 -5.62 6.24
C ASP A 82 24.79 -5.94 4.90
N SER A 83 25.56 -6.56 3.99
CA SER A 83 25.02 -7.09 2.75
C SER A 83 24.13 -8.29 3.04
N THR A 84 22.94 -8.34 2.43
CA THR A 84 22.00 -9.45 2.59
C THR A 84 21.43 -9.89 1.24
N ASN A 85 20.82 -11.08 1.18
CA ASN A 85 20.06 -11.52 0.03
C ASN A 85 18.58 -11.18 0.27
N ALA A 86 18.04 -10.31 -0.58
CA ALA A 86 16.63 -9.98 -0.54
C ALA A 86 15.80 -10.98 -1.35
N ILE A 87 14.67 -11.40 -0.79
CA ILE A 87 13.63 -12.19 -1.46
C ILE A 87 12.31 -11.47 -1.20
N LEU A 88 11.65 -11.04 -2.28
CA LEU A 88 10.29 -10.52 -2.19
C LEU A 88 9.32 -11.67 -2.39
N ASN A 89 8.34 -11.83 -1.51
CA ASN A 89 7.19 -12.69 -1.73
C ASN A 89 5.92 -11.87 -1.92
N ALA A 90 5.03 -12.30 -2.79
CA ALA A 90 3.70 -11.74 -2.88
C ALA A 90 2.66 -12.86 -2.81
N LYS A 91 1.63 -12.62 -2.01
CA LYS A 91 0.53 -13.54 -1.78
C LYS A 91 -0.78 -12.84 -2.07
N ILE A 92 -1.64 -13.46 -2.90
CA ILE A 92 -2.99 -12.95 -3.15
C ILE A 92 -4.01 -13.96 -2.64
N THR A 93 -4.97 -13.48 -1.86
CA THR A 93 -6.05 -14.29 -1.30
C THR A 93 -7.42 -13.74 -1.68
N PHE A 94 -8.39 -14.64 -1.76
CA PHE A 94 -9.81 -14.33 -1.92
C PHE A 94 -10.64 -15.26 -1.04
N GLY A 95 -11.49 -14.70 -0.19
CA GLY A 95 -12.33 -15.50 0.74
C GLY A 95 -11.53 -16.45 1.64
N GLY A 96 -10.32 -16.07 2.03
CA GLY A 96 -9.40 -16.92 2.82
C GLY A 96 -8.64 -17.97 2.02
N THR A 97 -8.92 -18.13 0.72
CA THR A 97 -8.19 -19.05 -0.16
C THR A 97 -7.00 -18.33 -0.81
N THR A 98 -5.82 -18.94 -0.77
CA THR A 98 -4.65 -18.46 -1.49
C THR A 98 -4.78 -18.80 -2.97
N LEU A 99 -4.72 -17.75 -3.80
CA LEU A 99 -4.79 -17.84 -5.26
C LEU A 99 -3.42 -17.68 -5.92
N TYR A 100 -2.50 -17.01 -5.22
CA TYR A 100 -1.17 -16.72 -5.68
C TYR A 100 -0.24 -16.66 -4.46
N ASP A 101 0.93 -17.26 -4.55
CA ASP A 101 1.96 -17.21 -3.51
C ASP A 101 3.30 -17.50 -4.19
N VAL A 102 4.01 -16.44 -4.54
CA VAL A 102 5.19 -16.52 -5.40
C VAL A 102 6.33 -15.69 -4.84
N PRO A 103 7.44 -16.32 -4.47
CA PRO A 103 8.67 -15.63 -4.11
C PRO A 103 9.50 -15.27 -5.35
N SER A 104 10.30 -14.21 -5.22
CA SER A 104 11.37 -13.91 -6.18
C SER A 104 12.57 -14.84 -6.01
N ALA A 105 13.49 -14.81 -6.96
CA ALA A 105 14.82 -15.33 -6.73
C ALA A 105 15.56 -14.45 -5.70
N PRO A 106 16.46 -15.04 -4.86
CA PRO A 106 17.33 -14.28 -3.98
C PRO A 106 18.21 -13.33 -4.77
N THR A 107 18.30 -12.07 -4.34
CA THR A 107 19.12 -11.05 -4.99
C THR A 107 20.04 -10.42 -3.94
N PRO A 108 21.37 -10.44 -4.14
CA PRO A 108 22.29 -9.75 -3.24
C PRO A 108 22.01 -8.25 -3.22
N LEU A 109 21.89 -7.70 -2.02
CA LEU A 109 21.59 -6.28 -1.81
C LEU A 109 22.58 -5.70 -0.80
N PRO A 110 23.56 -4.87 -1.27
CA PRO A 110 24.49 -4.17 -0.41
C PRO A 110 23.81 -3.20 0.56
N PRO A 111 24.50 -2.77 1.63
CA PRO A 111 23.99 -1.76 2.55
C PRO A 111 23.58 -0.46 1.84
N GLY A 112 22.39 0.04 2.11
CA GLY A 112 21.85 1.28 1.56
C GLY A 112 21.39 1.18 0.09
N ASP A 113 21.54 0.03 -0.55
CA ASP A 113 21.07 -0.21 -1.91
C ASP A 113 19.60 -0.66 -1.93
N SER A 114 19.02 -0.56 -3.12
CA SER A 114 17.66 -1.04 -3.40
C SER A 114 17.59 -1.78 -4.72
N ALA A 115 16.68 -2.73 -4.82
CA ALA A 115 16.40 -3.45 -6.05
C ALA A 115 14.88 -3.54 -6.30
N TYR A 116 14.50 -3.51 -7.57
CA TYR A 116 13.13 -3.75 -7.98
C TYR A 116 12.92 -5.22 -8.30
N PHE A 117 11.92 -5.82 -7.67
CA PHE A 117 11.52 -7.21 -7.87
C PHE A 117 10.21 -7.26 -8.65
N ALA A 118 10.28 -7.72 -9.90
CA ALA A 118 9.10 -8.05 -10.67
C ALA A 118 8.77 -9.54 -10.47
N LEU A 119 7.55 -9.80 -10.05
CA LEU A 119 7.02 -11.16 -9.93
C LEU A 119 6.10 -11.48 -11.12
N PRO A 120 5.82 -12.75 -11.42
CA PRO A 120 4.86 -13.11 -12.43
C PRO A 120 3.51 -12.42 -12.22
N THR A 121 2.92 -11.96 -13.30
CA THR A 121 1.60 -11.32 -13.26
C THR A 121 0.54 -12.27 -12.74
N PHE A 122 -0.27 -11.82 -11.80
CA PHE A 122 -1.44 -12.58 -11.34
C PHE A 122 -2.58 -12.44 -12.34
N SER A 123 -3.11 -13.56 -12.80
CA SER A 123 -4.28 -13.61 -13.67
C SER A 123 -5.09 -14.90 -13.43
N GLN A 124 -6.38 -14.84 -13.71
CA GLN A 124 -7.30 -15.97 -13.55
C GLN A 124 -8.17 -16.16 -14.79
N ALA A 125 -8.58 -17.40 -15.04
CA ALA A 125 -9.53 -17.71 -16.09
C ALA A 125 -10.93 -17.08 -15.86
N SER A 126 -11.26 -16.76 -14.61
CA SER A 126 -12.45 -16.01 -14.23
C SER A 126 -12.24 -15.35 -12.87
N TYR A 127 -12.83 -14.18 -12.68
CA TYR A 127 -12.77 -13.44 -11.43
C TYR A 127 -14.13 -13.44 -10.73
N SER A 128 -14.16 -13.87 -9.48
CA SER A 128 -15.35 -13.79 -8.65
C SER A 128 -15.49 -12.37 -8.07
N PRO A 129 -16.70 -11.78 -8.07
CA PRO A 129 -16.92 -10.52 -7.35
C PRO A 129 -16.61 -10.65 -5.87
N GLY A 130 -15.95 -9.65 -5.32
CA GLY A 130 -15.58 -9.56 -3.90
C GLY A 130 -14.21 -8.92 -3.68
N MET A 131 -13.78 -8.98 -2.43
CA MET A 131 -12.53 -8.39 -1.96
C MET A 131 -11.38 -9.38 -2.10
N TYR A 132 -10.33 -8.98 -2.78
CA TYR A 132 -9.05 -9.66 -2.87
C TYR A 132 -8.05 -8.91 -2.00
N ASN A 133 -7.21 -9.65 -1.29
CA ASN A 133 -6.11 -9.07 -0.55
C ASN A 133 -4.79 -9.47 -1.19
N ILE A 134 -3.90 -8.50 -1.39
CA ILE A 134 -2.51 -8.74 -1.80
C ILE A 134 -1.58 -8.33 -0.66
N THR A 135 -0.73 -9.28 -0.24
CA THR A 135 0.28 -9.07 0.78
C THR A 135 1.66 -9.24 0.14
N TYR A 136 2.49 -8.22 0.27
CA TYR A 136 3.91 -8.26 -0.05
C TYR A 136 4.70 -8.46 1.23
N SER A 137 5.69 -9.33 1.19
CA SER A 137 6.62 -9.52 2.31
C SER A 137 8.04 -9.74 1.82
N VAL A 138 9.02 -9.34 2.61
CA VAL A 138 10.42 -9.66 2.39
C VAL A 138 10.86 -10.78 3.33
N ASP A 139 11.85 -11.59 2.92
CA ASP A 139 12.42 -12.61 3.79
C ASP A 139 13.07 -11.95 5.00
N THR A 140 12.63 -12.38 6.16
CA THR A 140 12.98 -11.82 7.46
C THR A 140 14.04 -12.60 8.20
N THR A 141 14.72 -13.55 7.55
CA THR A 141 15.74 -14.36 8.19
C THR A 141 16.89 -13.49 8.69
N GLY A 142 16.91 -13.26 9.99
CA GLY A 142 17.90 -12.41 10.64
C GLY A 142 17.59 -10.91 10.60
N ASP A 143 16.44 -10.49 10.07
CA ASP A 143 16.01 -9.10 10.09
C ASP A 143 15.71 -8.64 11.52
N GLU A 144 16.21 -7.46 11.88
CA GLU A 144 16.15 -6.92 13.24
C GLU A 144 14.98 -5.95 13.42
N PHE A 145 14.24 -5.59 12.34
CA PHE A 145 13.08 -4.70 12.41
C PHE A 145 11.93 -5.16 11.50
N LEU A 146 11.13 -6.08 11.98
CA LEU A 146 10.09 -6.76 11.23
C LEU A 146 8.87 -5.89 10.87
N ALA A 147 8.74 -4.69 11.43
CA ALA A 147 7.55 -3.86 11.28
C ALA A 147 7.41 -3.23 9.87
N ASP A 148 8.49 -3.19 9.08
CA ASP A 148 8.53 -2.67 7.72
C ASP A 148 8.74 -3.73 6.64
N ASN A 149 8.58 -5.01 7.03
CA ASN A 149 8.81 -6.17 6.16
C ASN A 149 7.56 -6.65 5.44
N GLU A 150 6.38 -6.14 5.79
CA GLU A 150 5.12 -6.58 5.21
C GLU A 150 4.20 -5.42 4.89
N ILE A 151 3.58 -5.46 3.72
CA ILE A 151 2.56 -4.50 3.29
C ILE A 151 1.39 -5.28 2.72
N SER A 152 0.20 -5.01 3.24
CA SER A 152 -1.04 -5.57 2.75
C SER A 152 -1.95 -4.49 2.18
N GLN A 153 -2.64 -4.82 1.09
CA GLN A 153 -3.60 -3.93 0.45
C GLN A 153 -4.72 -4.73 -0.21
N ASP A 154 -5.88 -4.11 -0.29
CA ASP A 154 -7.05 -4.72 -0.90
C ASP A 154 -7.31 -4.17 -2.29
N PHE A 155 -7.90 -4.99 -3.16
CA PHE A 155 -8.57 -4.57 -4.38
C PHE A 155 -9.88 -5.33 -4.56
N HIS A 156 -10.81 -4.72 -5.27
CA HIS A 156 -12.17 -5.25 -5.35
C HIS A 156 -12.55 -5.54 -6.80
N ILE A 157 -13.10 -6.72 -7.05
CA ILE A 157 -13.87 -7.00 -8.25
C ILE A 157 -15.34 -6.77 -7.88
N SER A 158 -15.89 -5.64 -8.29
CA SER A 158 -17.24 -5.22 -7.93
C SER A 158 -18.26 -5.71 -8.97
N PRO A 159 -19.49 -5.99 -8.59
CA PRO A 159 -20.56 -6.20 -9.58
C PRO A 159 -20.69 -5.03 -10.56
N THR A 160 -20.59 -3.77 -10.09
CA THR A 160 -20.92 -2.60 -10.90
C THR A 160 -20.05 -1.35 -10.69
N LYS A 161 -19.18 -1.32 -9.66
CA LYS A 161 -18.48 -0.09 -9.28
C LYS A 161 -17.05 -0.05 -9.80
N PHE A 162 -16.72 1.02 -10.48
CA PHE A 162 -15.36 1.41 -10.78
C PHE A 162 -14.90 2.43 -9.73
N SER A 163 -13.75 2.22 -9.09
CA SER A 163 -13.24 3.14 -8.06
C SER A 163 -11.72 3.23 -8.07
N ASN A 164 -11.18 4.45 -7.97
CA ASN A 164 -9.77 4.69 -7.70
C ASN A 164 -9.48 4.80 -6.19
N VAL A 165 -10.54 4.86 -5.37
CA VAL A 165 -10.46 4.93 -3.91
C VAL A 165 -10.81 3.55 -3.35
N PRO A 166 -10.10 3.07 -2.32
CA PRO A 166 -10.45 1.82 -1.66
C PRO A 166 -11.93 1.79 -1.22
N LEU A 167 -12.56 0.65 -1.41
CA LEU A 167 -13.91 0.38 -0.96
C LEU A 167 -13.87 -0.65 0.17
N ASP A 168 -14.82 -0.52 1.11
CA ASP A 168 -15.05 -1.57 2.11
C ASP A 168 -15.81 -2.77 1.53
N SER A 169 -16.06 -3.81 2.32
CA SER A 169 -16.80 -5.00 1.89
C SER A 169 -18.25 -4.73 1.49
N ASN A 170 -18.81 -3.57 1.86
CA ASN A 170 -20.14 -3.11 1.48
C ASN A 170 -20.09 -2.17 0.26
N GLU A 171 -18.92 -2.06 -0.38
CA GLU A 171 -18.67 -1.16 -1.50
C GLU A 171 -18.86 0.34 -1.17
N ASN A 172 -18.67 0.74 0.07
CA ASN A 172 -18.60 2.15 0.44
C ASN A 172 -17.15 2.63 0.38
N MET A 173 -16.96 3.90 0.03
CA MET A 173 -15.63 4.51 0.03
C MET A 173 -15.04 4.49 1.44
N VAL A 174 -13.84 3.96 1.57
CA VAL A 174 -13.04 4.13 2.77
C VAL A 174 -12.55 5.58 2.81
N LEU A 175 -12.82 6.28 3.92
CA LEU A 175 -12.43 7.67 4.07
C LEU A 175 -10.90 7.79 3.99
N THR A 176 -10.45 8.56 3.03
CA THR A 176 -9.06 8.97 2.89
C THR A 176 -8.89 10.42 3.32
N PRO A 177 -7.73 10.81 3.87
CA PRO A 177 -7.48 12.21 4.17
C PRO A 177 -7.61 13.06 2.91
N TYR A 178 -8.34 14.18 3.03
CA TYR A 178 -8.46 15.14 1.93
C TYR A 178 -7.22 16.01 1.87
N TYR A 179 -6.75 16.24 0.66
CA TYR A 179 -5.65 17.17 0.43
C TYR A 179 -6.17 18.41 -0.30
N ARG A 180 -5.96 19.57 0.29
CA ARG A 180 -6.12 20.86 -0.37
C ARG A 180 -4.73 21.50 -0.48
N PRO A 181 -4.30 21.89 -1.68
CA PRO A 181 -3.03 22.59 -1.84
C PRO A 181 -2.98 23.85 -0.95
N SER A 182 -1.91 23.99 -0.18
CA SER A 182 -1.69 25.17 0.66
C SER A 182 -1.58 26.42 -0.21
N GLY A 183 -2.31 27.49 0.16
CA GLY A 183 -2.30 28.75 -0.59
C GLY A 183 -3.15 28.76 -1.87
N ALA A 184 -3.94 27.73 -2.13
CA ALA A 184 -4.89 27.75 -3.25
C ALA A 184 -5.98 28.79 -3.00
N THR A 185 -6.00 29.85 -3.83
CA THR A 185 -7.01 30.93 -3.78
C THR A 185 -8.11 30.76 -4.83
N GLY A 186 -8.01 29.73 -5.66
CA GLY A 186 -8.96 29.41 -6.73
C GLY A 186 -9.52 27.99 -6.64
N SER A 187 -10.36 27.64 -7.61
CA SER A 187 -10.89 26.29 -7.77
C SER A 187 -9.78 25.33 -8.19
N VAL A 188 -9.80 24.11 -7.65
CA VAL A 188 -8.95 23.00 -8.06
C VAL A 188 -9.81 21.98 -8.77
N THR A 189 -9.41 21.60 -9.99
CA THR A 189 -10.07 20.52 -10.73
C THR A 189 -9.28 19.23 -10.53
N MET A 190 -9.92 18.22 -9.99
CA MET A 190 -9.36 16.86 -9.89
C MET A 190 -10.06 15.99 -10.91
N CYS A 191 -9.27 15.25 -11.70
CA CYS A 191 -9.78 14.35 -12.71
C CYS A 191 -9.39 12.92 -12.37
N ALA A 192 -10.33 11.99 -12.49
CA ALA A 192 -10.08 10.55 -12.52
C ALA A 192 -10.45 10.03 -13.92
N ALA A 193 -9.53 9.34 -14.56
CA ALA A 193 -9.77 8.71 -15.85
C ALA A 193 -10.02 7.22 -15.65
N PHE A 194 -11.12 6.74 -16.21
CA PHE A 194 -11.46 5.32 -16.28
C PHE A 194 -11.40 4.90 -17.74
N GLN A 195 -10.37 4.14 -18.08
CA GLN A 195 -10.17 3.66 -19.46
C GLN A 195 -10.18 2.14 -19.47
N ASP A 196 -11.07 1.57 -20.25
CA ASP A 196 -11.16 0.13 -20.47
C ASP A 196 -11.53 -0.16 -21.93
N PRO A 197 -10.87 -1.13 -22.60
CA PRO A 197 -11.23 -1.53 -23.96
C PRO A 197 -12.68 -1.99 -24.09
N ASN A 198 -13.26 -2.52 -23.02
CA ASN A 198 -14.60 -3.05 -22.93
C ASN A 198 -15.62 -2.04 -22.35
N ALA A 199 -15.27 -0.74 -22.31
CA ALA A 199 -16.11 0.30 -21.71
C ALA A 199 -17.57 0.32 -22.21
N SER A 200 -17.82 -0.13 -23.44
CA SER A 200 -19.17 -0.22 -24.02
C SER A 200 -20.07 -1.27 -23.35
N ARG A 201 -19.54 -2.15 -22.49
CA ARG A 201 -20.34 -3.16 -21.77
C ARG A 201 -21.17 -2.57 -20.62
N MET A 202 -20.83 -1.37 -20.17
CA MET A 202 -21.52 -0.71 -19.06
C MET A 202 -21.83 0.74 -19.41
N ALA A 203 -22.91 1.27 -18.82
CA ALA A 203 -23.23 2.68 -18.85
C ALA A 203 -23.01 3.29 -17.45
N ALA A 204 -22.37 4.46 -17.39
CA ALA A 204 -22.25 5.20 -16.14
C ALA A 204 -23.61 5.75 -15.73
N MET A 205 -24.12 5.31 -14.58
CA MET A 205 -25.41 5.75 -14.04
C MET A 205 -25.26 6.87 -13.01
N GLY A 206 -24.06 7.06 -12.48
CA GLY A 206 -23.78 8.09 -11.50
C GLY A 206 -22.32 8.07 -11.08
N MET A 207 -21.93 9.06 -10.26
CA MET A 207 -20.61 9.20 -9.70
C MET A 207 -20.73 9.59 -8.23
N SER A 208 -19.97 8.92 -7.37
CA SER A 208 -19.79 9.30 -5.96
C SER A 208 -18.41 9.91 -5.78
N PHE A 209 -18.35 11.01 -5.08
CA PHE A 209 -17.09 11.66 -4.70
C PHE A 209 -17.20 12.24 -3.30
N ALA A 210 -16.09 12.36 -2.63
CA ALA A 210 -16.03 13.05 -1.35
C ALA A 210 -15.56 14.49 -1.58
N ALA A 211 -16.25 15.45 -0.96
CA ALA A 211 -15.90 16.86 -1.00
C ALA A 211 -15.85 17.42 0.42
N VAL A 212 -14.92 18.33 0.65
CA VAL A 212 -14.85 19.15 1.87
C VAL A 212 -15.26 20.57 1.49
N VAL A 213 -16.18 21.13 2.24
CA VAL A 213 -16.66 22.51 2.11
C VAL A 213 -15.91 23.39 3.10
#